data_cfb703d89a9b13836eec2349e2b1b752
#
_entry.id   cfb703d89a9b13836eec2349e2b1b752
#
_cell.length_a   1.000
_cell.length_b   1.000
_cell.length_c   1.000
_cell.angle_alpha   90.00
_cell.angle_beta   90.00
_cell.angle_gamma   90.00
#
_symmetry.space_group_name_H-M   'P 1'
#
loop_
_entity.id
_entity.type
_entity.pdbx_description
1 polymer ?
#
loop_
_entity_poly.entity_id
_entity_poly.type
_entity_poly.pdbx_seq_one_letter_code
_entity_poly.pdbx_strand_id
1 'polypeptide(L)'
;IYVGKLADVKIQPGFQRMMIKGSMKYLATAKTCIIELVGYDKVFTTDIDRTQPEFSYEIKDVEEGNYYVKITTKDKEGNTSLSETYNVDVYGTEHIATYYPKRITDIQFVIADNSLNLIWNQADNVVEAIVKYYDSNEQLLTLTVKGDAASTNLPNWKATSILTVETRILPSETALDIVSLPISEYTLPDDPIVEIPRTNFA
;
A
#
# COMPACT_ATOMS: atom_id res chain seq x y z
N ILE A 1 35.52 -26.07 -7.58
CA ILE A 1 35.43 -24.60 -7.68
C ILE A 1 34.15 -24.20 -6.93
N TYR A 2 34.28 -23.30 -5.97
CA TYR A 2 33.13 -22.79 -5.22
C TYR A 2 32.56 -21.55 -5.93
N VAL A 3 31.31 -21.60 -6.33
CA VAL A 3 30.58 -20.43 -6.86
C VAL A 3 29.87 -19.76 -5.68
N GLY A 4 30.17 -18.48 -5.44
CA GLY A 4 29.54 -17.74 -4.36
C GLY A 4 28.07 -17.49 -4.61
N LYS A 5 27.26 -17.42 -3.56
CA LYS A 5 25.83 -17.13 -3.59
C LYS A 5 25.53 -15.69 -3.16
N LEU A 6 24.34 -15.19 -3.48
CA LEU A 6 23.81 -13.96 -2.91
C LEU A 6 23.72 -14.08 -1.38
N ALA A 7 24.03 -13.00 -0.68
CA ALA A 7 23.85 -12.92 0.76
C ALA A 7 22.73 -11.95 1.11
N ASP A 8 22.19 -12.08 2.33
CA ASP A 8 21.17 -11.19 2.88
C ASP A 8 19.97 -10.99 1.93
N VAL A 9 19.55 -12.10 1.28
CA VAL A 9 18.47 -12.07 0.30
C VAL A 9 17.15 -11.71 0.98
N LYS A 10 16.45 -10.73 0.36
CA LYS A 10 15.09 -10.33 0.73
C LYS A 10 14.22 -10.37 -0.50
N ILE A 11 13.02 -10.93 -0.35
CA ILE A 11 12.02 -10.90 -1.40
C ILE A 11 10.86 -10.06 -0.89
N GLN A 12 10.64 -8.92 -1.58
CA GLN A 12 9.59 -7.98 -1.23
C GLN A 12 8.33 -8.31 -2.04
N PRO A 13 7.19 -8.53 -1.38
CA PRO A 13 5.93 -8.77 -2.06
C PRO A 13 5.37 -7.48 -2.66
N GLY A 14 4.67 -7.61 -3.78
CA GLY A 14 3.96 -6.51 -4.43
C GLY A 14 2.61 -6.98 -4.97
N PHE A 15 1.89 -6.05 -5.58
CA PHE A 15 0.63 -6.36 -6.26
C PHE A 15 0.93 -7.00 -7.61
N GLN A 16 0.68 -8.31 -7.73
CA GLN A 16 0.99 -9.15 -8.90
C GLN A 16 2.46 -9.07 -9.34
N ARG A 17 3.37 -8.87 -8.40
CA ARG A 17 4.81 -8.80 -8.62
C ARG A 17 5.60 -9.09 -7.35
N MET A 18 6.88 -9.36 -7.52
CA MET A 18 7.83 -9.46 -6.41
C MET A 18 9.18 -8.87 -6.82
N MET A 19 9.92 -8.38 -5.84
CA MET A 19 11.28 -7.86 -6.01
C MET A 19 12.26 -8.68 -5.18
N ILE A 20 13.27 -9.24 -5.83
CA ILE A 20 14.34 -9.98 -5.19
C ILE A 20 15.54 -9.05 -5.05
N LYS A 21 16.05 -8.91 -3.84
CA LYS A 21 17.25 -8.13 -3.53
C LYS A 21 18.26 -8.98 -2.76
N GLY A 22 19.53 -8.67 -2.92
CA GLY A 22 20.57 -9.38 -2.19
C GLY A 22 21.95 -8.73 -2.31
N SER A 23 22.78 -8.98 -1.31
CA SER A 23 24.17 -8.53 -1.30
C SER A 23 25.04 -9.38 -2.22
N MET A 24 25.88 -8.72 -3.01
CA MET A 24 26.81 -9.35 -3.95
C MET A 24 28.21 -9.61 -3.37
N LYS A 25 28.41 -9.38 -2.07
CA LYS A 25 29.75 -9.41 -1.43
C LYS A 25 30.50 -10.76 -1.56
N TYR A 26 29.76 -11.86 -1.72
CA TYR A 26 30.35 -13.20 -1.80
C TYR A 26 30.26 -13.85 -3.19
N LEU A 27 29.87 -13.10 -4.20
CA LEU A 27 29.60 -13.65 -5.53
C LEU A 27 30.86 -14.03 -6.34
N ALA A 28 32.05 -13.76 -5.85
CA ALA A 28 33.34 -14.16 -6.45
C ALA A 28 33.32 -14.34 -7.98
N THR A 29 33.15 -15.56 -8.47
CA THR A 29 33.14 -15.92 -9.89
C THR A 29 31.75 -15.93 -10.55
N ALA A 30 30.66 -15.80 -9.78
CA ALA A 30 29.30 -15.82 -10.31
C ALA A 30 29.05 -14.72 -11.37
N LYS A 31 28.38 -15.08 -12.44
CA LYS A 31 28.03 -14.22 -13.57
C LYS A 31 26.55 -14.05 -13.76
N THR A 32 25.80 -15.11 -13.51
CA THR A 32 24.34 -15.12 -13.67
C THR A 32 23.65 -15.56 -12.39
N CYS A 33 22.43 -15.07 -12.19
CA CYS A 33 21.53 -15.51 -11.15
C CYS A 33 20.36 -16.25 -11.81
N ILE A 34 20.03 -17.43 -11.29
CA ILE A 34 18.93 -18.27 -11.72
C ILE A 34 17.88 -18.23 -10.61
N ILE A 35 16.66 -17.86 -10.95
CA ILE A 35 15.53 -17.71 -10.04
C ILE A 35 14.42 -18.64 -10.52
N GLU A 36 14.02 -19.58 -9.69
CA GLU A 36 12.99 -20.57 -9.99
C GLU A 36 11.79 -20.38 -9.05
N LEU A 37 10.59 -20.24 -9.63
CA LEU A 37 9.35 -20.33 -8.86
C LEU A 37 8.99 -21.81 -8.72
N VAL A 38 9.26 -22.39 -7.55
CA VAL A 38 9.15 -23.83 -7.33
C VAL A 38 7.72 -24.29 -7.51
N GLY A 39 7.52 -25.28 -8.38
CA GLY A 39 6.20 -25.85 -8.69
C GLY A 39 5.43 -25.14 -9.81
N TYR A 40 5.98 -24.10 -10.42
CA TYR A 40 5.28 -23.30 -11.46
C TYR A 40 5.92 -23.40 -12.84
N ASP A 41 6.92 -24.22 -13.04
CA ASP A 41 7.66 -24.33 -14.32
C ASP A 41 8.12 -22.96 -14.89
N LYS A 42 8.45 -22.03 -13.97
CA LYS A 42 8.95 -20.69 -14.32
C LYS A 42 10.36 -20.52 -13.78
N VAL A 43 11.29 -20.29 -14.69
CA VAL A 43 12.70 -20.05 -14.41
C VAL A 43 13.15 -18.76 -15.09
N PHE A 44 13.75 -17.88 -14.34
CA PHE A 44 14.33 -16.62 -14.82
C PHE A 44 15.84 -16.68 -14.67
N THR A 45 16.55 -16.18 -15.68
CA THR A 45 18.00 -16.07 -15.64
C THR A 45 18.40 -14.64 -15.98
N THR A 46 19.22 -14.04 -15.15
CA THR A 46 19.69 -12.67 -15.33
C THR A 46 21.19 -12.56 -15.04
N ASP A 47 21.86 -11.69 -15.76
CA ASP A 47 23.26 -11.36 -15.48
C ASP A 47 23.38 -10.56 -14.18
N ILE A 48 24.48 -10.79 -13.47
CA ILE A 48 24.81 -10.07 -12.24
C ILE A 48 25.58 -8.81 -12.61
N ASP A 49 24.91 -7.67 -12.52
CA ASP A 49 25.51 -6.35 -12.74
C ASP A 49 26.25 -5.87 -11.49
N ARG A 50 27.57 -5.98 -11.51
CA ARG A 50 28.43 -5.57 -10.40
C ARG A 50 28.67 -4.06 -10.30
N THR A 51 28.15 -3.28 -11.25
CA THR A 51 28.18 -1.81 -11.18
C THR A 51 27.12 -1.28 -10.22
N GLN A 52 26.11 -2.10 -9.91
CA GLN A 52 25.07 -1.77 -8.94
C GLN A 52 25.53 -2.04 -7.50
N PRO A 53 24.98 -1.31 -6.51
CA PRO A 53 25.33 -1.49 -5.10
C PRO A 53 24.82 -2.82 -4.52
N GLU A 54 23.75 -3.37 -5.07
CA GLU A 54 23.14 -4.64 -4.69
C GLU A 54 22.56 -5.35 -5.91
N PHE A 55 22.35 -6.65 -5.81
CA PHE A 55 21.54 -7.40 -6.78
C PHE A 55 20.07 -7.05 -6.58
N SER A 56 19.38 -6.79 -7.69
CA SER A 56 17.93 -6.52 -7.71
C SER A 56 17.32 -7.12 -8.97
N TYR A 57 16.23 -7.86 -8.82
CA TYR A 57 15.48 -8.43 -9.93
C TYR A 57 13.98 -8.43 -9.64
N GLU A 58 13.19 -7.83 -10.53
CA GLU A 58 11.74 -7.79 -10.43
C GLU A 58 11.10 -8.86 -11.30
N ILE A 59 10.18 -9.65 -10.72
CA ILE A 59 9.29 -10.55 -11.46
C ILE A 59 7.92 -9.92 -11.49
N LYS A 60 7.43 -9.62 -12.69
CA LYS A 60 6.12 -9.02 -12.98
C LYS A 60 5.13 -10.08 -13.42
N ASP A 61 3.84 -9.70 -13.45
CA ASP A 61 2.75 -10.55 -13.92
C ASP A 61 2.70 -11.91 -13.19
N VAL A 62 2.89 -11.84 -11.88
CA VAL A 62 2.78 -12.99 -10.97
C VAL A 62 1.37 -13.01 -10.39
N GLU A 63 0.68 -14.13 -10.56
CA GLU A 63 -0.63 -14.31 -9.94
C GLU A 63 -0.56 -14.22 -8.41
N GLU A 64 -1.66 -13.82 -7.79
CA GLU A 64 -1.79 -13.82 -6.34
C GLU A 64 -1.57 -15.22 -5.77
N GLY A 65 -0.78 -15.31 -4.70
CA GLY A 65 -0.52 -16.59 -4.04
C GLY A 65 0.78 -16.62 -3.25
N ASN A 66 1.00 -17.76 -2.62
CA ASN A 66 2.23 -18.03 -1.86
C ASN A 66 3.25 -18.76 -2.76
N TYR A 67 4.48 -18.25 -2.80
CA TYR A 67 5.53 -18.77 -3.65
C TYR A 67 6.76 -19.16 -2.86
N TYR A 68 7.38 -20.28 -3.26
CA TYR A 68 8.73 -20.63 -2.90
C TYR A 68 9.67 -20.25 -4.04
N VAL A 69 10.60 -19.35 -3.75
CA VAL A 69 11.55 -18.81 -4.72
C VAL A 69 12.92 -19.41 -4.45
N LYS A 70 13.41 -20.23 -5.37
CA LYS A 70 14.72 -20.84 -5.28
C LYS A 70 15.73 -20.02 -6.08
N ILE A 71 16.83 -19.65 -5.44
CA ILE A 71 17.88 -18.81 -6.01
C ILE A 71 19.17 -19.60 -6.08
N THR A 72 19.81 -19.57 -7.24
CA THR A 72 21.09 -20.20 -7.54
C THR A 72 21.93 -19.26 -8.37
N THR A 73 23.20 -19.15 -8.12
CA THR A 73 24.14 -18.41 -8.98
C THR A 73 24.98 -19.36 -9.82
N LYS A 74 25.48 -18.89 -10.97
CA LYS A 74 26.25 -19.66 -11.93
C LYS A 74 27.43 -18.84 -12.43
N ASP A 75 28.60 -19.49 -12.61
CA ASP A 75 29.77 -18.91 -13.23
C ASP A 75 29.77 -19.11 -14.77
N LYS A 76 30.80 -18.59 -15.43
CA LYS A 76 30.93 -18.71 -16.89
C LYS A 76 31.25 -20.13 -17.37
N GLU A 77 31.82 -20.98 -16.51
CA GLU A 77 32.14 -22.36 -16.79
C GLU A 77 30.93 -23.31 -16.59
N GLY A 78 29.81 -22.79 -16.06
CA GLY A 78 28.60 -23.54 -15.83
C GLY A 78 28.48 -24.16 -14.43
N ASN A 79 29.44 -23.93 -13.53
CA ASN A 79 29.33 -24.36 -12.14
C ASN A 79 28.29 -23.53 -11.42
N THR A 80 27.57 -24.11 -10.46
CA THR A 80 26.51 -23.45 -9.68
C THR A 80 26.84 -23.38 -8.19
N SER A 81 26.27 -22.38 -7.52
CA SER A 81 26.26 -22.30 -6.08
C SER A 81 25.30 -23.32 -5.46
N LEU A 82 25.35 -23.47 -4.16
CA LEU A 82 24.23 -24.03 -3.42
C LEU A 82 22.99 -23.15 -3.61
N SER A 83 21.84 -23.79 -3.79
CA SER A 83 20.56 -23.11 -3.90
C SER A 83 20.02 -22.73 -2.53
N GLU A 84 19.32 -21.61 -2.42
CA GLU A 84 18.53 -21.21 -1.26
C GLU A 84 17.09 -20.96 -1.69
N THR A 85 16.14 -21.30 -0.81
CA THR A 85 14.71 -21.15 -1.08
C THR A 85 14.10 -20.21 -0.07
N TYR A 86 13.30 -19.26 -0.55
CA TYR A 86 12.62 -18.22 0.21
C TYR A 86 11.13 -18.30 -0.04
N ASN A 87 10.34 -17.94 0.97
CA ASN A 87 8.89 -17.86 0.84
C ASN A 87 8.44 -16.42 0.70
N VAL A 88 7.44 -16.15 -0.15
CA VAL A 88 6.84 -14.82 -0.35
C VAL A 88 5.38 -14.94 -0.71
N ASP A 89 4.55 -14.03 -0.17
CA ASP A 89 3.15 -13.86 -0.57
C ASP A 89 3.06 -12.74 -1.59
N VAL A 90 2.55 -13.06 -2.79
CA VAL A 90 2.24 -12.05 -3.82
C VAL A 90 0.80 -11.64 -3.67
N TYR A 91 0.57 -10.33 -3.58
CA TYR A 91 -0.76 -9.78 -3.40
C TYR A 91 -1.52 -9.66 -4.72
N GLY A 92 -2.83 -9.78 -4.64
CA GLY A 92 -3.76 -9.53 -5.72
C GLY A 92 -5.10 -9.03 -5.19
N THR A 93 -6.13 -9.08 -6.02
CA THR A 93 -7.43 -8.51 -5.70
C THR A 93 -8.14 -9.22 -4.55
N GLU A 94 -7.99 -10.53 -4.41
CA GLU A 94 -8.64 -11.30 -3.34
C GLU A 94 -8.03 -10.94 -1.98
N HIS A 95 -6.70 -10.89 -1.89
CA HIS A 95 -6.01 -10.49 -0.67
C HIS A 95 -6.35 -9.05 -0.27
N ILE A 96 -6.32 -8.12 -1.24
CA ILE A 96 -6.65 -6.71 -1.00
C ILE A 96 -8.09 -6.54 -0.52
N ALA A 97 -9.03 -7.35 -1.00
CA ALA A 97 -10.43 -7.33 -0.56
C ALA A 97 -10.62 -7.73 0.91
N THR A 98 -9.63 -8.32 1.56
CA THR A 98 -9.69 -8.66 3.00
C THR A 98 -9.43 -7.47 3.93
N TYR A 99 -8.89 -6.36 3.41
CA TYR A 99 -8.60 -5.18 4.22
C TYR A 99 -9.82 -4.30 4.45
N TYR A 100 -9.88 -3.71 5.64
CA TYR A 100 -10.95 -2.79 6.00
C TYR A 100 -10.57 -1.35 5.69
N PRO A 101 -11.43 -0.58 5.03
CA PRO A 101 -11.17 0.83 4.77
C PRO A 101 -11.26 1.67 6.05
N LYS A 102 -10.60 2.83 6.01
CA LYS A 102 -10.84 3.89 6.98
C LYS A 102 -12.26 4.42 6.79
N ARG A 103 -13.06 4.40 7.85
CA ARG A 103 -14.49 4.74 7.81
C ARG A 103 -14.81 5.87 8.78
N ILE A 104 -15.73 6.72 8.38
CA ILE A 104 -16.36 7.69 9.27
C ILE A 104 -17.34 6.91 10.16
N THR A 105 -17.11 6.97 11.48
CA THR A 105 -17.99 6.34 12.49
C THR A 105 -18.95 7.33 13.10
N ASP A 106 -18.63 8.64 13.08
CA ASP A 106 -19.47 9.70 13.58
C ASP A 106 -19.11 11.01 12.87
N ILE A 107 -20.08 11.93 12.74
CA ILE A 107 -19.92 13.28 12.22
C ILE A 107 -20.44 14.24 13.28
N GLN A 108 -19.57 15.06 13.83
CA GLN A 108 -19.89 16.00 14.89
C GLN A 108 -19.86 17.41 14.35
N PHE A 109 -20.92 18.17 14.64
CA PHE A 109 -20.96 19.58 14.29
C PHE A 109 -20.23 20.44 15.31
N VAL A 110 -19.34 21.31 14.84
CA VAL A 110 -18.55 22.24 15.68
C VAL A 110 -19.13 23.65 15.49
N ILE A 111 -19.99 24.08 16.45
CA ILE A 111 -20.72 25.34 16.38
C ILE A 111 -19.78 26.56 16.33
N ALA A 112 -18.64 26.49 17.03
CA ALA A 112 -17.73 27.61 17.21
C ALA A 112 -17.17 28.18 15.88
N ASP A 113 -16.96 27.33 14.89
CA ASP A 113 -16.37 27.70 13.59
C ASP A 113 -17.16 27.19 12.38
N ASN A 114 -18.37 26.68 12.62
CA ASN A 114 -19.24 26.13 11.58
C ASN A 114 -18.56 25.04 10.74
N SER A 115 -17.85 24.13 11.40
CA SER A 115 -17.16 23.01 10.77
C SER A 115 -17.75 21.67 11.18
N LEU A 116 -17.38 20.60 10.47
CA LEU A 116 -17.65 19.24 10.89
C LEU A 116 -16.35 18.60 11.41
N ASN A 117 -16.49 17.76 12.42
CA ASN A 117 -15.43 16.90 12.90
C ASN A 117 -15.78 15.46 12.54
N LEU A 118 -15.05 14.88 11.59
CA LEU A 118 -15.19 13.48 11.17
C LEU A 118 -14.45 12.60 12.16
N ILE A 119 -15.14 11.63 12.75
CA ILE A 119 -14.53 10.64 13.65
C ILE A 119 -14.27 9.37 12.87
N TRP A 120 -13.06 8.84 12.98
CA TRP A 120 -12.60 7.68 12.23
C TRP A 120 -12.57 6.41 13.07
N ASN A 121 -12.81 5.26 12.42
CA ASN A 121 -12.45 3.98 12.98
C ASN A 121 -10.91 3.85 13.02
N GLN A 122 -10.43 2.88 13.80
CA GLN A 122 -9.08 2.36 13.62
C GLN A 122 -9.11 1.27 12.55
N ALA A 123 -8.15 1.29 11.66
CA ALA A 123 -7.97 0.27 10.62
C ALA A 123 -6.47 0.02 10.43
N ASP A 124 -6.11 -1.25 10.44
CA ASP A 124 -4.72 -1.67 10.28
C ASP A 124 -4.24 -1.48 8.84
N ASN A 125 -2.94 -1.33 8.68
CA ASN A 125 -2.26 -1.19 7.39
C ASN A 125 -2.63 0.08 6.59
N VAL A 126 -3.46 0.97 7.11
CA VAL A 126 -3.80 2.22 6.44
C VAL A 126 -2.64 3.20 6.54
N VAL A 127 -2.14 3.63 5.39
CA VAL A 127 -1.12 4.68 5.27
C VAL A 127 -1.78 6.04 5.36
N GLU A 128 -2.83 6.23 4.56
CA GLU A 128 -3.58 7.49 4.47
C GLU A 128 -4.98 7.24 3.91
N ALA A 129 -5.84 8.24 4.06
CA ALA A 129 -7.10 8.32 3.33
C ALA A 129 -7.20 9.66 2.60
N ILE A 130 -7.67 9.63 1.37
CA ILE A 130 -7.93 10.84 0.58
C ILE A 130 -9.41 11.15 0.67
N VAL A 131 -9.71 12.26 1.31
CA VAL A 131 -11.09 12.76 1.50
C VAL A 131 -11.34 13.86 0.49
N LYS A 132 -12.42 13.74 -0.30
CA LYS A 132 -12.87 14.79 -1.21
C LYS A 132 -14.29 15.21 -0.85
N TYR A 133 -14.52 16.50 -0.80
CA TYR A 133 -15.82 17.09 -0.46
C TYR A 133 -15.99 18.46 -1.14
N TYR A 134 -17.22 18.91 -1.25
CA TYR A 134 -17.52 20.26 -1.73
C TYR A 134 -17.61 21.24 -0.57
N ASP A 135 -16.97 22.39 -0.72
CA ASP A 135 -17.17 23.52 0.20
C ASP A 135 -18.48 24.26 -0.09
N SER A 136 -18.80 25.25 0.75
CA SER A 136 -20.01 26.08 0.62
C SER A 136 -20.04 26.94 -0.67
N ASN A 137 -18.92 27.09 -1.35
CA ASN A 137 -18.78 27.78 -2.63
C ASN A 137 -18.80 26.81 -3.84
N GLU A 138 -19.18 25.56 -3.61
CA GLU A 138 -19.22 24.49 -4.62
C GLU A 138 -17.84 24.11 -5.20
N GLN A 139 -16.76 24.42 -4.48
CA GLN A 139 -15.41 24.00 -4.86
C GLN A 139 -15.09 22.64 -4.28
N LEU A 140 -14.56 21.74 -5.13
CA LEU A 140 -14.10 20.44 -4.69
C LEU A 140 -12.77 20.58 -3.95
N LEU A 141 -12.77 20.27 -2.66
CA LEU A 141 -11.59 20.25 -1.81
C LEU A 141 -11.10 18.81 -1.59
N THR A 142 -9.80 18.68 -1.37
CA THR A 142 -9.14 17.39 -1.09
C THR A 142 -8.30 17.52 0.17
N LEU A 143 -8.50 16.60 1.10
CA LEU A 143 -7.71 16.46 2.32
C LEU A 143 -7.01 15.11 2.34
N THR A 144 -5.76 15.09 2.79
CA THR A 144 -5.05 13.85 3.11
C THR A 144 -5.10 13.61 4.61
N VAL A 145 -5.70 12.51 5.00
CA VAL A 145 -5.87 12.08 6.39
C VAL A 145 -4.88 10.96 6.69
N LYS A 146 -4.07 11.11 7.74
CA LYS A 146 -3.13 10.06 8.16
C LYS A 146 -3.87 8.78 8.56
N GLY A 147 -3.25 7.63 8.32
CA GLY A 147 -3.83 6.33 8.65
C GLY A 147 -4.25 6.19 10.12
N ASP A 148 -3.46 6.74 11.05
CA ASP A 148 -3.66 6.71 12.50
C ASP A 148 -4.52 7.86 13.05
N ALA A 149 -4.97 8.81 12.21
CA ALA A 149 -5.80 9.92 12.66
C ALA A 149 -7.13 9.43 13.25
N ALA A 150 -7.46 9.90 14.45
CA ALA A 150 -8.72 9.59 15.13
C ALA A 150 -9.87 10.49 14.65
N SER A 151 -9.55 11.72 14.23
CA SER A 151 -10.53 12.69 13.74
C SER A 151 -9.94 13.63 12.71
N THR A 152 -10.79 14.30 11.94
CA THR A 152 -10.42 15.28 10.94
C THR A 152 -11.46 16.40 10.88
N ASN A 153 -11.01 17.64 10.98
CA ASN A 153 -11.89 18.80 10.82
C ASN A 153 -12.16 19.06 9.34
N LEU A 154 -13.41 19.35 9.01
CA LEU A 154 -13.92 19.65 7.68
C LEU A 154 -14.49 21.08 7.66
N PRO A 155 -13.70 22.10 7.34
CA PRO A 155 -14.16 23.49 7.31
C PRO A 155 -15.01 23.78 6.07
N ASN A 156 -15.87 24.79 6.18
CA ASN A 156 -16.64 25.33 5.05
C ASN A 156 -17.38 24.29 4.18
N TRP A 157 -17.80 23.21 4.78
CA TRP A 157 -18.47 22.12 4.09
C TRP A 157 -19.83 22.53 3.50
N LYS A 158 -20.22 21.90 2.39
CA LYS A 158 -21.53 22.10 1.77
C LYS A 158 -22.51 21.08 2.35
N ALA A 159 -23.64 21.57 2.94
CA ALA A 159 -24.71 20.73 3.47
C ALA A 159 -25.28 19.80 2.40
N THR A 160 -25.66 18.59 2.79
CA THR A 160 -26.27 17.54 1.95
C THR A 160 -25.41 17.09 0.75
N SER A 161 -24.17 17.55 0.64
CA SER A 161 -23.27 17.11 -0.42
C SER A 161 -22.67 15.73 -0.15
N ILE A 162 -22.10 15.13 -1.18
CA ILE A 162 -21.38 13.86 -1.08
C ILE A 162 -19.92 14.11 -0.73
N LEU A 163 -19.46 13.37 0.27
CA LEU A 163 -18.05 13.25 0.63
C LEU A 163 -17.57 11.84 0.22
N THR A 164 -16.39 11.76 -0.37
CA THR A 164 -15.77 10.48 -0.73
C THR A 164 -14.50 10.23 0.08
N VAL A 165 -14.25 8.97 0.40
CA VAL A 165 -13.06 8.52 1.13
C VAL A 165 -12.39 7.40 0.32
N GLU A 166 -11.18 7.64 -0.16
CA GLU A 166 -10.30 6.64 -0.75
C GLU A 166 -9.26 6.23 0.30
N THR A 167 -9.32 4.98 0.74
CA THR A 167 -8.34 4.44 1.70
C THR A 167 -7.15 3.86 0.96
N ARG A 168 -5.94 4.21 1.36
CA ARG A 168 -4.69 3.67 0.84
C ARG A 168 -3.97 2.85 1.90
N ILE A 169 -3.67 1.61 1.57
CA ILE A 169 -3.04 0.64 2.47
C ILE A 169 -1.67 0.22 1.98
N LEU A 170 -0.82 -0.18 2.92
CA LEU A 170 0.40 -0.93 2.67
C LEU A 170 0.19 -2.34 3.25
N PRO A 171 0.04 -3.38 2.40
CA PRO A 171 -0.34 -4.72 2.84
C PRO A 171 0.60 -5.36 3.87
N SER A 172 1.88 -5.02 3.82
CA SER A 172 2.88 -5.38 4.84
C SER A 172 3.98 -4.31 4.89
N GLU A 173 4.80 -4.31 5.93
CA GLU A 173 5.92 -3.37 6.08
C GLU A 173 6.93 -3.43 4.93
N THR A 174 7.06 -4.58 4.28
CA THR A 174 7.99 -4.81 3.16
C THR A 174 7.32 -4.74 1.79
N ALA A 175 6.01 -4.48 1.72
CA ALA A 175 5.28 -4.43 0.46
C ALA A 175 5.82 -3.32 -0.46
N LEU A 176 5.87 -3.63 -1.75
CA LEU A 176 6.32 -2.71 -2.79
C LEU A 176 5.30 -1.63 -3.11
N ASP A 177 4.02 -1.93 -2.92
CA ASP A 177 2.93 -1.11 -3.43
C ASP A 177 2.00 -0.63 -2.32
N ILE A 178 1.68 0.66 -2.38
CA ILE A 178 0.51 1.21 -1.69
C ILE A 178 -0.68 0.98 -2.61
N VAL A 179 -1.75 0.39 -2.07
CA VAL A 179 -2.92 0.00 -2.84
C VAL A 179 -4.14 0.77 -2.36
N SER A 180 -4.94 1.27 -3.29
CA SER A 180 -6.21 1.93 -2.99
C SER A 180 -7.33 0.89 -2.84
N LEU A 181 -8.11 1.01 -1.75
CA LEU A 181 -9.34 0.26 -1.56
C LEU A 181 -10.50 0.95 -2.29
N PRO A 182 -11.62 0.26 -2.52
CA PRO A 182 -12.81 0.86 -3.08
C PRO A 182 -13.24 2.12 -2.33
N ILE A 183 -13.65 3.16 -3.09
CA ILE A 183 -14.06 4.44 -2.54
C ILE A 183 -15.36 4.27 -1.74
N SER A 184 -15.39 4.83 -0.53
CA SER A 184 -16.59 4.95 0.28
C SER A 184 -17.23 6.32 0.10
N GLU A 185 -18.55 6.39 0.05
CA GLU A 185 -19.32 7.62 -0.08
C GLU A 185 -20.16 7.87 1.17
N TYR A 186 -20.27 9.15 1.56
CA TYR A 186 -21.05 9.61 2.69
C TYR A 186 -21.82 10.86 2.28
N THR A 187 -23.07 10.96 2.73
CA THR A 187 -23.84 12.21 2.60
C THR A 187 -23.58 13.06 3.84
N LEU A 188 -23.12 14.28 3.66
CA LEU A 188 -22.94 15.24 4.73
C LEU A 188 -24.31 15.68 5.30
N PRO A 189 -24.40 16.04 6.60
CA PRO A 189 -25.66 16.46 7.23
C PRO A 189 -26.18 17.77 6.64
N ASP A 190 -27.41 18.13 7.01
CA ASP A 190 -27.92 19.48 6.82
C ASP A 190 -27.21 20.47 7.75
N ASP A 191 -27.17 21.74 7.36
CA ASP A 191 -26.77 22.78 8.29
C ASP A 191 -27.72 22.80 9.48
N PRO A 192 -27.23 22.80 10.73
CA PRO A 192 -28.11 22.93 11.88
C PRO A 192 -28.76 24.30 11.81
N ILE A 193 -30.09 24.30 11.69
CA ILE A 193 -30.89 25.53 11.74
C ILE A 193 -30.78 26.04 13.18
N VAL A 194 -30.00 27.07 13.40
CA VAL A 194 -30.04 27.81 14.66
C VAL A 194 -31.36 28.59 14.69
N GLU A 195 -32.39 28.01 15.28
CA GLU A 195 -33.59 28.77 15.62
C GLU A 195 -33.19 29.86 16.62
N ILE A 196 -33.03 31.08 16.12
CA ILE A 196 -32.89 32.24 17.01
C ILE A 196 -34.24 32.39 17.73
N PRO A 197 -34.28 32.25 19.06
CA PRO A 197 -35.52 32.48 19.80
C PRO A 197 -36.02 33.90 19.45
N ARG A 198 -37.22 33.97 18.90
CA ARG A 198 -37.87 35.27 18.71
C ARG A 198 -38.11 35.83 20.11
N THR A 199 -37.26 36.75 20.54
CA THR A 199 -37.55 37.60 21.71
C THR A 199 -38.75 38.44 21.30
N ASN A 200 -39.89 38.10 21.88
CA ASN A 200 -41.06 38.99 21.82
C ASN A 200 -40.70 40.28 22.56
N PHE A 201 -40.42 41.32 21.77
CA PHE A 201 -40.43 42.67 22.35
C PHE A 201 -41.90 43.02 22.62
N ALA A 202 -42.26 43.12 23.92
CA ALA A 202 -43.47 43.68 24.40
C ALA A 202 -43.36 45.22 24.48
#